data_c1a36495834775cafbd2ef17828f9516
#
_entry.id   c1a36495834775cafbd2ef17828f9516
#
_cell.length_a   1.000
_cell.length_b   1.000
_cell.length_c   1.000
_cell.angle_alpha   90.00
_cell.angle_beta   90.00
_cell.angle_gamma   90.00
#
_symmetry.space_group_name_H-M   'P 1'
#
loop_
_entity.id
_entity.type
_entity.pdbx_description
1 polymer ?
#
loop_
_entity_poly.entity_id
_entity_poly.type
_entity_poly.pdbx_seq_one_letter_code
_entity_poly.pdbx_strand_id
1 'polypeptide(L)'
;MATVTAIPRTPAQQQQQQQQQSIHDPAKAFALGGRNDSSDSSRTSDISSEKVKIKGQQPLRKATAKKGYEGDYAVDRSVSPNRLKTFLKAFKHIRDLTPQQVDDFMASYEIYNLDWADEEXMVAAFGPNYQHRVGRCLAAYYSVINHLCSLGDVEKMYIPPLMNKKASVRDNQLLCEESIAREIGLKPGMRVLDLGCGRGRVAAHMTSFSGARVTGINIDADQVAQAKEFNEKCDFSNEFIVRDQNDLPLPFPDESFDGFYEIQALSLCKDPSALFKEVYRILKPGSKFLLIDWVSLPAYDPENPLHASLMRRVKPLIGAVGTPTPASFEKALQDAGFTVTRSDNPSIDGLQAGLIDKVDIYFRSVRKLINCLTKVHALPQHFKILFDRLCLDGQAFVEMDNMRLITTTYRIVAEKLLA
;
A
#
# COMPACT_ATOMS: atom_id res chain seq x y z
N MET A 1 -5.36 35.75 41.55
CA MET A 1 -6.50 35.03 40.97
C MET A 1 -7.08 35.89 39.87
N ALA A 2 -6.80 35.57 38.61
CA ALA A 2 -7.37 36.30 37.46
C ALA A 2 -8.55 35.49 36.94
N THR A 3 -9.74 36.07 37.04
CA THR A 3 -10.99 35.51 36.48
C THR A 3 -10.96 35.62 34.93
N VAL A 4 -10.89 34.48 34.28
CA VAL A 4 -11.03 34.44 32.80
C VAL A 4 -12.52 34.53 32.47
N THR A 5 -12.93 35.70 31.96
CA THR A 5 -14.27 35.89 31.43
C THR A 5 -14.39 35.18 30.06
N ALA A 6 -15.33 34.29 29.94
CA ALA A 6 -15.64 33.59 28.69
C ALA A 6 -16.21 34.52 27.65
N ILE A 7 -15.68 34.51 26.43
CA ILE A 7 -16.17 35.30 25.30
C ILE A 7 -17.49 34.70 24.80
N PRO A 8 -18.56 35.49 24.62
CA PRO A 8 -19.84 34.95 24.13
C PRO A 8 -19.74 34.51 22.64
N ARG A 9 -20.32 33.37 22.35
CA ARG A 9 -20.33 32.76 20.99
C ARG A 9 -21.27 33.53 20.04
N THR A 10 -20.89 33.56 18.78
CA THR A 10 -21.68 34.22 17.74
C THR A 10 -22.93 33.39 17.37
N PRO A 11 -23.97 34.06 16.81
CA PRO A 11 -25.21 33.35 16.43
C PRO A 11 -25.01 32.21 15.46
N ALA A 12 -24.01 32.30 14.57
CA ALA A 12 -23.66 31.21 13.62
C ALA A 12 -23.13 29.95 14.33
N GLN A 13 -22.35 30.15 15.38
CA GLN A 13 -21.80 29.04 16.18
C GLN A 13 -22.90 28.33 17.01
N GLN A 14 -23.91 29.07 17.42
CA GLN A 14 -25.08 28.53 18.14
C GLN A 14 -25.99 27.71 17.21
N GLN A 15 -26.15 28.15 15.96
CA GLN A 15 -26.93 27.43 14.94
C GLN A 15 -26.27 26.10 14.54
N GLN A 16 -24.95 26.09 14.42
CA GLN A 16 -24.20 24.86 14.11
C GLN A 16 -24.33 23.81 15.20
N GLN A 17 -24.37 24.22 16.46
CA GLN A 17 -24.51 23.30 17.58
C GLN A 17 -25.94 22.72 17.68
N GLN A 18 -26.94 23.49 17.31
CA GLN A 18 -28.35 23.02 17.25
C GLN A 18 -28.57 22.01 16.10
N GLN A 19 -27.89 22.21 14.95
CA GLN A 19 -27.95 21.25 13.84
C GLN A 19 -27.25 19.93 14.16
N GLN A 20 -26.18 19.96 14.92
CA GLN A 20 -25.48 18.73 15.35
C GLN A 20 -26.26 17.92 16.38
N GLN A 21 -27.07 18.56 17.20
CA GLN A 21 -27.89 17.89 18.22
C GLN A 21 -29.15 17.20 17.64
N SER A 22 -29.61 17.64 16.45
CA SER A 22 -30.81 17.06 15.83
C SER A 22 -30.56 15.73 15.07
N ILE A 23 -29.32 15.34 14.93
CA ILE A 23 -28.93 14.12 14.17
C ILE A 23 -28.84 12.87 15.08
N HIS A 24 -28.93 13.05 16.39
CA HIS A 24 -28.73 11.94 17.37
C HIS A 24 -29.97 11.63 18.22
N ASP A 25 -31.17 11.57 17.60
CA ASP A 25 -32.35 11.08 18.31
C ASP A 25 -32.78 9.73 17.70
N PRO A 26 -32.57 8.59 18.39
CA PRO A 26 -32.90 7.27 17.86
C PRO A 26 -34.39 6.95 17.75
N ALA A 27 -35.26 7.85 18.24
CA ALA A 27 -36.69 7.56 18.37
C ALA A 27 -37.52 7.87 17.11
N LYS A 28 -36.88 8.46 16.06
CA LYS A 28 -37.66 8.87 14.84
C LYS A 28 -37.45 7.99 13.62
N ALA A 29 -36.76 6.85 13.76
CA ALA A 29 -36.47 5.96 12.62
C ALA A 29 -37.53 4.87 12.37
N PHE A 30 -38.67 4.89 13.07
CA PHE A 30 -39.64 3.78 13.00
C PHE A 30 -41.06 4.21 12.67
N ALA A 31 -41.26 5.04 11.65
CA ALA A 31 -42.59 5.28 11.10
C ALA A 31 -42.54 5.79 9.66
N LEU A 32 -42.38 4.90 8.73
CA LEU A 32 -42.82 5.04 7.33
C LEU A 32 -42.43 3.77 6.55
N GLY A 33 -43.26 2.76 6.68
CA GLY A 33 -43.15 1.55 5.87
C GLY A 33 -44.48 0.84 5.87
N GLY A 34 -45.28 1.08 4.87
CA GLY A 34 -46.57 0.43 4.71
C GLY A 34 -46.92 0.22 3.26
N ARG A 35 -47.00 -1.08 2.87
CA ARG A 35 -47.85 -1.70 1.83
C ARG A 35 -47.70 -1.19 0.38
N ASN A 36 -47.65 -2.04 -0.63
CA ASN A 36 -48.56 -3.09 -1.10
C ASN A 36 -47.87 -3.94 -2.17
N ASP A 37 -48.04 -5.18 -2.12
CA ASP A 37 -48.84 -6.16 -2.84
C ASP A 37 -48.77 -6.21 -4.38
N SER A 38 -48.48 -7.39 -4.78
CA SER A 38 -49.09 -8.32 -5.72
C SER A 38 -48.48 -8.47 -7.11
N SER A 39 -48.05 -9.70 -7.31
CA SER A 39 -48.28 -10.63 -8.45
C SER A 39 -47.93 -10.15 -9.87
N ASP A 40 -47.08 -10.82 -10.63
CA ASP A 40 -47.48 -11.92 -11.52
C ASP A 40 -46.33 -12.36 -12.46
N SER A 41 -46.25 -13.65 -12.57
CA SER A 41 -45.83 -14.58 -13.63
C SER A 41 -44.77 -14.24 -14.68
N SER A 42 -43.76 -15.08 -14.66
CA SER A 42 -43.16 -15.85 -15.77
C SER A 42 -43.03 -15.23 -17.16
N ARG A 43 -41.77 -15.14 -17.59
CA ARG A 43 -41.35 -15.57 -18.93
C ARG A 43 -39.81 -15.68 -18.99
N THR A 44 -39.36 -16.91 -19.05
CA THR A 44 -37.99 -17.24 -19.47
C THR A 44 -37.86 -17.01 -20.99
N SER A 45 -36.90 -16.20 -21.37
CA SER A 45 -36.46 -16.17 -22.77
C SER A 45 -34.96 -16.50 -22.79
N ASP A 46 -34.68 -17.66 -23.36
CA ASP A 46 -33.33 -18.11 -23.69
C ASP A 46 -32.67 -17.15 -24.69
N ILE A 47 -31.60 -16.53 -24.27
CA ILE A 47 -30.69 -15.83 -25.20
C ILE A 47 -29.46 -16.72 -25.37
N SER A 48 -29.38 -17.39 -26.49
CA SER A 48 -28.22 -18.16 -26.93
C SER A 48 -27.03 -17.21 -27.14
N SER A 49 -25.96 -17.43 -26.40
CA SER A 49 -24.69 -16.72 -26.58
C SER A 49 -23.99 -17.21 -27.86
N GLU A 50 -23.95 -16.38 -28.87
CA GLU A 50 -23.07 -16.57 -30.02
C GLU A 50 -21.63 -16.29 -29.62
N LYS A 51 -20.80 -17.35 -29.66
CA LYS A 51 -19.35 -17.22 -29.47
C LYS A 51 -18.71 -16.66 -30.74
N VAL A 52 -18.34 -15.42 -30.74
CA VAL A 52 -17.51 -14.83 -31.78
C VAL A 52 -16.07 -15.39 -31.66
N LYS A 53 -15.68 -16.21 -32.59
CA LYS A 53 -14.28 -16.70 -32.71
C LYS A 53 -13.40 -15.61 -33.36
N ILE A 54 -12.56 -14.99 -32.56
CA ILE A 54 -11.50 -14.11 -33.09
C ILE A 54 -10.33 -14.99 -33.51
N LYS A 55 -10.07 -15.07 -34.80
CA LYS A 55 -8.91 -15.78 -35.38
C LYS A 55 -7.64 -14.96 -35.11
N GLY A 56 -6.64 -15.54 -34.47
CA GLY A 56 -5.28 -15.00 -34.47
C GLY A 56 -4.57 -14.90 -33.11
N GLN A 57 -5.14 -15.47 -32.05
CA GLN A 57 -4.40 -15.56 -30.78
C GLN A 57 -3.84 -16.98 -30.62
N GLN A 58 -2.54 -17.09 -30.39
CA GLN A 58 -1.94 -18.32 -29.93
C GLN A 58 -2.58 -18.68 -28.56
N PRO A 59 -2.94 -19.95 -28.36
CA PRO A 59 -3.53 -20.32 -27.07
C PRO A 59 -2.50 -20.19 -25.95
N LEU A 60 -2.82 -19.35 -24.97
CA LEU A 60 -2.13 -19.36 -23.68
C LEU A 60 -2.08 -20.83 -23.20
N ARG A 61 -0.88 -21.33 -22.95
CA ARG A 61 -0.69 -22.66 -22.41
C ARG A 61 -1.51 -22.77 -21.11
N LYS A 62 -2.49 -23.65 -21.11
CA LYS A 62 -3.27 -23.98 -19.91
C LYS A 62 -2.32 -24.56 -18.87
N ALA A 63 -1.99 -23.76 -17.88
CA ALA A 63 -1.42 -24.29 -16.66
C ALA A 63 -2.47 -25.24 -16.04
N THR A 64 -2.09 -26.46 -15.77
CA THR A 64 -2.96 -27.44 -15.11
C THR A 64 -3.18 -26.99 -13.67
N ALA A 65 -4.24 -26.23 -13.45
CA ALA A 65 -4.61 -25.79 -12.11
C ALA A 65 -5.20 -26.97 -11.33
N LYS A 66 -4.57 -27.32 -10.25
CA LYS A 66 -5.21 -28.17 -9.23
C LYS A 66 -6.34 -27.38 -8.59
N LYS A 67 -7.52 -28.02 -8.47
CA LYS A 67 -8.76 -27.48 -7.90
C LYS A 67 -8.55 -26.53 -6.72
N GLY A 68 -9.04 -25.31 -6.85
CA GLY A 68 -9.18 -24.40 -5.73
C GLY A 68 -9.10 -22.91 -6.03
N TYR A 69 -8.40 -22.52 -7.08
CA TYR A 69 -8.33 -21.12 -7.50
C TYR A 69 -8.14 -21.01 -9.00
N GLU A 70 -9.14 -20.50 -9.69
CA GLU A 70 -9.01 -20.09 -11.08
C GLU A 70 -8.37 -18.70 -11.12
N GLY A 71 -7.21 -18.59 -11.75
CA GLY A 71 -6.52 -17.33 -11.97
C GLY A 71 -5.09 -17.31 -11.45
N ASP A 72 -4.60 -16.16 -11.28
CA ASP A 72 -3.19 -15.82 -11.19
C ASP A 72 -2.44 -16.32 -9.94
N TYR A 73 -3.14 -16.88 -8.98
CA TYR A 73 -2.52 -17.67 -7.91
C TYR A 73 -1.73 -18.85 -8.46
N ALA A 74 -2.16 -19.40 -9.60
CA ALA A 74 -1.43 -20.48 -10.24
C ALA A 74 -0.05 -20.00 -10.71
N VAL A 75 0.06 -18.78 -11.20
CA VAL A 75 1.34 -18.17 -11.58
C VAL A 75 2.24 -17.99 -10.35
N ASP A 76 1.69 -17.48 -9.28
CA ASP A 76 2.44 -17.25 -8.04
C ASP A 76 2.87 -18.60 -7.39
N ARG A 77 2.05 -19.63 -7.47
CA ARG A 77 2.37 -20.96 -6.90
C ARG A 77 3.25 -21.82 -7.82
N SER A 78 3.04 -21.75 -9.12
CA SER A 78 3.80 -22.55 -10.08
C SER A 78 5.18 -21.97 -10.34
N VAL A 79 5.31 -20.65 -10.22
CA VAL A 79 6.54 -19.91 -10.47
C VAL A 79 7.21 -19.48 -9.16
N SER A 80 6.55 -19.59 -8.02
CA SER A 80 7.21 -19.44 -6.72
C SER A 80 8.13 -20.66 -6.53
N PRO A 81 9.34 -20.61 -7.05
CA PRO A 81 10.17 -21.78 -6.99
C PRO A 81 10.73 -21.81 -5.59
N ASN A 82 10.29 -22.71 -4.84
CA ASN A 82 11.04 -22.93 -3.65
C ASN A 82 10.86 -21.81 -2.60
N ARG A 83 9.66 -21.72 -2.06
CA ARG A 83 9.46 -20.99 -0.80
C ARG A 83 10.49 -21.42 0.23
N LEU A 84 10.83 -22.72 0.22
CA LEU A 84 11.88 -23.27 1.09
C LEU A 84 13.24 -22.62 0.80
N LYS A 85 13.61 -22.47 -0.47
CA LYS A 85 14.90 -21.83 -0.84
C LYS A 85 14.93 -20.35 -0.41
N THR A 86 13.85 -19.63 -0.63
CA THR A 86 13.70 -18.24 -0.20
C THR A 86 13.77 -18.12 1.32
N PHE A 87 13.05 -18.99 2.02
CA PHE A 87 13.07 -19.07 3.48
C PHE A 87 14.49 -19.36 3.99
N LEU A 88 15.16 -20.37 3.43
CA LEU A 88 16.51 -20.75 3.86
C LEU A 88 17.52 -19.64 3.61
N LYS A 89 17.40 -18.92 2.47
CA LYS A 89 18.25 -17.77 2.17
C LYS A 89 18.03 -16.64 3.19
N ALA A 90 16.76 -16.33 3.46
CA ALA A 90 16.40 -15.31 4.46
C ALA A 90 16.85 -15.71 5.86
N PHE A 91 16.63 -16.97 6.24
CA PHE A 91 17.05 -17.50 7.53
C PHE A 91 18.57 -17.38 7.70
N LYS A 92 19.34 -17.81 6.69
CA LYS A 92 20.80 -17.73 6.71
C LYS A 92 21.24 -16.26 6.86
N HIS A 93 20.64 -15.35 6.08
CA HIS A 93 20.98 -13.91 6.14
C HIS A 93 20.72 -13.35 7.56
N ILE A 94 19.54 -13.61 8.13
CA ILE A 94 19.21 -13.11 9.48
C ILE A 94 20.13 -13.75 10.53
N ARG A 95 20.42 -15.06 10.42
CA ARG A 95 21.29 -15.77 11.36
C ARG A 95 22.72 -15.18 11.37
N ASP A 96 23.19 -14.81 10.20
CA ASP A 96 24.60 -14.38 10.00
C ASP A 96 24.79 -12.86 10.20
N LEU A 97 23.74 -12.12 10.60
CA LEU A 97 23.87 -10.68 10.89
C LEU A 97 24.87 -10.44 12.03
N THR A 98 25.73 -9.47 11.83
CA THR A 98 26.64 -9.00 12.88
C THR A 98 25.88 -8.15 13.91
N PRO A 99 26.39 -8.01 15.14
CA PRO A 99 25.79 -7.08 16.12
C PRO A 99 25.62 -5.66 15.56
N GLN A 100 26.62 -5.16 14.83
CA GLN A 100 26.56 -3.82 14.23
C GLN A 100 25.39 -3.70 13.24
N GLN A 101 25.16 -4.71 12.39
CA GLN A 101 24.03 -4.70 11.43
C GLN A 101 22.69 -4.70 12.16
N VAL A 102 22.58 -5.42 13.28
CA VAL A 102 21.36 -5.41 14.10
C VAL A 102 21.15 -4.02 14.72
N ASP A 103 22.22 -3.42 15.26
CA ASP A 103 22.16 -2.08 15.85
C ASP A 103 21.80 -1.02 14.79
N ASP A 104 22.40 -1.10 13.60
CA ASP A 104 22.11 -0.19 12.48
C ASP A 104 20.64 -0.31 12.05
N PHE A 105 20.11 -1.54 11.98
CA PHE A 105 18.69 -1.77 11.68
C PHE A 105 17.79 -1.15 12.76
N MET A 106 18.11 -1.39 14.03
CA MET A 106 17.32 -0.83 15.14
C MET A 106 17.37 0.71 15.14
N ALA A 107 18.55 1.29 14.87
CA ALA A 107 18.72 2.75 14.76
C ALA A 107 18.01 3.33 13.53
N SER A 108 17.84 2.56 12.47
CA SER A 108 17.22 3.06 11.24
C SER A 108 15.79 3.56 11.43
N TYR A 109 15.11 3.12 12.49
CA TYR A 109 13.75 3.56 12.79
C TYR A 109 13.67 5.04 13.19
N GLU A 110 14.79 5.68 13.52
CA GLU A 110 14.81 7.10 13.95
C GLU A 110 14.29 8.06 12.88
N ILE A 111 14.45 7.71 11.59
CA ILE A 111 14.08 8.61 10.48
C ILE A 111 12.57 8.75 10.28
N TYR A 112 11.76 7.79 10.75
CA TYR A 112 10.33 7.75 10.42
C TYR A 112 9.48 8.76 11.20
N ASN A 113 9.98 9.26 12.31
CA ASN A 113 9.28 10.26 13.12
C ASN A 113 9.74 11.71 12.83
N LEU A 114 10.53 11.87 11.78
CA LEU A 114 11.00 13.19 11.35
C LEU A 114 10.20 13.62 10.10
N ASP A 115 10.05 14.92 9.96
CA ASP A 115 9.45 15.47 8.75
C ASP A 115 10.56 15.73 7.72
N TRP A 116 10.62 14.92 6.70
CA TRP A 116 11.65 15.02 5.66
C TRP A 116 11.47 16.26 4.75
N ALA A 117 10.28 16.86 4.76
CA ALA A 117 10.03 18.10 4.04
C ALA A 117 10.58 19.31 4.79
N ASP A 118 10.79 19.18 6.10
CA ASP A 118 11.39 20.23 6.92
C ASP A 118 12.91 20.07 6.94
N GLU A 119 13.58 20.79 6.04
CA GLU A 119 15.04 20.74 5.92
C GLU A 119 15.73 21.20 7.20
N GLU A 120 15.22 22.19 7.88
CA GLU A 120 15.78 22.66 9.16
C GLU A 120 15.72 21.57 10.22
N UNK A 121 14.81 20.75 10.18
CA UNK A 121 14.62 19.75 10.99
C UNK A 121 15.50 18.69 10.82
N MET A 122 15.62 18.50 9.65
CA MET A 122 16.52 17.40 9.25
C MET A 122 18.00 17.76 9.51
N VAL A 123 18.39 18.97 9.18
CA VAL A 123 19.75 19.45 9.44
C VAL A 123 20.04 19.51 10.96
N ALA A 124 19.08 19.95 11.74
CA ALA A 124 19.23 19.97 13.22
C ALA A 124 19.37 18.56 13.80
N ALA A 125 18.65 17.57 13.25
CA ALA A 125 18.69 16.18 13.72
C ALA A 125 19.98 15.45 13.31
N PHE A 126 20.46 15.67 12.09
CA PHE A 126 21.51 14.83 11.47
C PHE A 126 22.68 15.61 10.88
N GLY A 127 22.65 16.93 10.95
CA GLY A 127 23.67 17.79 10.34
C GLY A 127 23.43 18.06 8.86
N PRO A 128 24.27 18.90 8.23
CA PRO A 128 24.06 19.35 6.85
C PRO A 128 24.12 18.22 5.79
N ASN A 129 24.68 17.08 6.14
CA ASN A 129 24.75 15.91 5.26
C ASN A 129 23.66 14.86 5.61
N TYR A 130 22.53 15.29 6.15
CA TYR A 130 21.46 14.42 6.63
C TYR A 130 20.98 13.41 5.58
N GLN A 131 20.98 13.79 4.30
CA GLN A 131 20.57 12.91 3.20
C GLN A 131 21.40 11.63 3.16
N HIS A 132 22.72 11.75 3.40
CA HIS A 132 23.61 10.61 3.48
C HIS A 132 23.28 9.69 4.67
N ARG A 133 22.89 10.29 5.79
CA ARG A 133 22.46 9.51 6.96
C ARG A 133 21.12 8.80 6.70
N VAL A 134 20.15 9.50 6.12
CA VAL A 134 18.85 8.90 5.73
C VAL A 134 19.09 7.72 4.78
N GLY A 135 19.97 7.90 3.77
CA GLY A 135 20.33 6.82 2.85
C GLY A 135 20.88 5.58 3.54
N ARG A 136 21.78 5.79 4.53
CA ARG A 136 22.31 4.67 5.33
C ARG A 136 21.24 4.00 6.17
N CYS A 137 20.33 4.76 6.78
CA CYS A 137 19.21 4.21 7.56
C CYS A 137 18.28 3.37 6.67
N LEU A 138 17.97 3.86 5.48
CA LEU A 138 17.15 3.10 4.53
C LEU A 138 17.83 1.81 4.09
N ALA A 139 19.12 1.87 3.78
CA ALA A 139 19.89 0.68 3.40
C ALA A 139 19.90 -0.34 4.55
N ALA A 140 20.16 0.10 5.79
CA ALA A 140 20.15 -0.77 6.97
C ALA A 140 18.75 -1.37 7.19
N TYR A 141 17.70 -0.56 7.05
CA TYR A 141 16.32 -1.02 7.20
C TYR A 141 15.97 -2.12 6.19
N TYR A 142 16.17 -1.84 4.89
CA TYR A 142 15.78 -2.79 3.84
C TYR A 142 16.64 -4.05 3.83
N SER A 143 17.91 -3.96 4.23
CA SER A 143 18.79 -5.15 4.30
C SER A 143 18.28 -6.20 5.29
N VAL A 144 17.45 -5.82 6.25
CA VAL A 144 16.92 -6.73 7.28
C VAL A 144 15.43 -6.99 7.07
N ILE A 145 14.61 -5.94 6.88
CA ILE A 145 13.16 -6.09 6.84
C ILE A 145 12.70 -7.03 5.71
N ASN A 146 13.34 -6.98 4.55
CA ASN A 146 13.03 -7.85 3.41
C ASN A 146 13.17 -9.33 3.77
N HIS A 147 14.19 -9.66 4.57
CA HIS A 147 14.43 -11.04 5.00
C HIS A 147 13.48 -11.46 6.12
N LEU A 148 13.16 -10.55 7.05
CA LEU A 148 12.15 -10.81 8.10
C LEU A 148 10.78 -11.09 7.46
N CYS A 149 10.39 -10.31 6.46
CA CYS A 149 9.15 -10.53 5.71
C CYS A 149 9.19 -11.89 4.98
N SER A 150 10.32 -12.25 4.38
CA SER A 150 10.49 -13.55 3.71
C SER A 150 10.39 -14.72 4.69
N LEU A 151 10.91 -14.56 5.92
CA LEU A 151 10.71 -15.56 6.98
C LEU A 151 9.24 -15.71 7.37
N GLY A 152 8.48 -14.63 7.31
CA GLY A 152 7.04 -14.60 7.55
C GLY A 152 6.18 -14.97 6.34
N ASP A 153 6.78 -15.47 5.26
CA ASP A 153 6.09 -15.83 4.01
C ASP A 153 5.30 -14.64 3.40
N VAL A 154 5.79 -13.42 3.62
CA VAL A 154 5.19 -12.20 3.05
C VAL A 154 5.86 -11.92 1.70
N GLU A 155 5.12 -12.14 0.62
CA GLU A 155 5.60 -11.94 -0.75
C GLU A 155 5.39 -10.51 -1.25
N LYS A 156 4.30 -9.88 -0.85
CA LYS A 156 3.91 -8.50 -1.22
C LYS A 156 3.84 -7.67 0.06
N MET A 157 4.67 -6.65 0.14
CA MET A 157 4.88 -5.86 1.36
C MET A 157 3.89 -4.70 1.49
N TYR A 158 2.60 -5.00 1.33
CA TYR A 158 1.55 -4.01 1.58
C TYR A 158 0.31 -4.69 2.20
N ILE A 159 -0.44 -3.93 2.99
CA ILE A 159 -1.72 -4.38 3.52
C ILE A 159 -2.80 -3.85 2.58
N PRO A 160 -3.59 -4.73 1.96
CA PRO A 160 -4.59 -4.30 0.97
C PRO A 160 -5.80 -3.66 1.63
N PRO A 161 -6.64 -2.97 0.86
CA PRO A 161 -7.98 -2.63 1.34
C PRO A 161 -8.78 -3.90 1.65
N LEU A 162 -9.66 -3.80 2.63
CA LEU A 162 -10.60 -4.89 2.96
C LEU A 162 -11.72 -4.90 1.93
N MET A 163 -11.54 -5.61 0.84
CA MET A 163 -12.52 -5.70 -0.26
C MET A 163 -13.48 -6.89 -0.09
N ASN A 164 -13.08 -7.91 0.67
CA ASN A 164 -13.90 -9.07 0.99
C ASN A 164 -13.58 -9.54 2.41
N LYS A 165 -14.55 -9.43 3.32
CA LYS A 165 -14.38 -9.78 4.75
C LYS A 165 -14.01 -11.26 4.97
N LYS A 166 -14.44 -12.15 4.06
CA LYS A 166 -14.18 -13.59 4.16
C LYS A 166 -12.86 -14.02 3.55
N ALA A 167 -12.26 -13.15 2.74
CA ALA A 167 -11.03 -13.44 2.02
C ALA A 167 -9.79 -13.28 2.91
N SER A 168 -8.72 -13.96 2.54
CA SER A 168 -7.42 -13.79 3.17
C SER A 168 -6.81 -12.43 2.83
N VAL A 169 -5.70 -12.07 3.48
CA VAL A 169 -4.92 -10.88 3.12
C VAL A 169 -4.48 -10.97 1.65
N ARG A 170 -3.96 -12.13 1.26
CA ARG A 170 -3.48 -12.38 -0.11
C ARG A 170 -4.62 -12.26 -1.14
N ASP A 171 -5.80 -12.80 -0.85
CA ASP A 171 -6.95 -12.68 -1.77
C ASP A 171 -7.41 -11.22 -1.90
N ASN A 172 -7.38 -10.45 -0.80
CA ASN A 172 -7.67 -9.02 -0.84
C ASN A 172 -6.60 -8.25 -1.64
N GLN A 173 -5.31 -8.70 -1.60
CA GLN A 173 -4.27 -8.11 -2.46
C GLN A 173 -4.61 -8.33 -3.94
N LEU A 174 -5.01 -9.55 -4.33
CA LEU A 174 -5.39 -9.83 -5.72
C LEU A 174 -6.60 -9.01 -6.16
N LEU A 175 -7.64 -8.94 -5.32
CA LEU A 175 -8.82 -8.11 -5.62
C LEU A 175 -8.45 -6.64 -5.80
N CYS A 176 -7.55 -6.13 -4.98
CA CYS A 176 -7.05 -4.76 -5.08
C CYS A 176 -6.33 -4.54 -6.41
N GLU A 177 -5.39 -5.41 -6.75
CA GLU A 177 -4.59 -5.33 -7.97
C GLU A 177 -5.48 -5.41 -9.21
N GLU A 178 -6.45 -6.32 -9.23
CA GLU A 178 -7.43 -6.41 -10.32
C GLU A 178 -8.28 -5.14 -10.42
N SER A 179 -8.66 -4.55 -9.27
CA SER A 179 -9.43 -3.31 -9.27
C SER A 179 -8.62 -2.15 -9.86
N ILE A 180 -7.32 -2.09 -9.57
CA ILE A 180 -6.38 -1.12 -10.14
C ILE A 180 -6.32 -1.31 -11.67
N ALA A 181 -6.09 -2.55 -12.13
CA ALA A 181 -5.99 -2.86 -13.55
C ALA A 181 -7.27 -2.46 -14.32
N ARG A 182 -8.45 -2.74 -13.73
CA ARG A 182 -9.75 -2.35 -14.32
C ARG A 182 -9.93 -0.84 -14.33
N GLU A 183 -9.56 -0.15 -13.23
CA GLU A 183 -9.74 1.31 -13.11
C GLU A 183 -8.86 2.06 -14.11
N ILE A 184 -7.60 1.63 -14.28
CA ILE A 184 -6.70 2.20 -15.29
C ILE A 184 -7.16 1.80 -16.70
N GLY A 185 -7.84 0.66 -16.85
CA GLY A 185 -8.28 0.12 -18.13
C GLY A 185 -7.18 -0.63 -18.87
N LEU A 186 -6.32 -1.32 -18.12
CA LEU A 186 -5.17 -2.04 -18.68
C LEU A 186 -5.62 -3.14 -19.66
N LYS A 187 -4.91 -3.24 -20.79
CA LYS A 187 -5.20 -4.17 -21.89
C LYS A 187 -3.89 -4.68 -22.50
N PRO A 188 -3.93 -5.82 -23.22
CA PRO A 188 -2.75 -6.29 -23.94
C PRO A 188 -2.15 -5.21 -24.87
N GLY A 189 -0.87 -5.07 -24.82
CA GLY A 189 -0.11 -4.09 -25.60
C GLY A 189 0.13 -2.76 -24.91
N MET A 190 -0.60 -2.46 -23.84
CA MET A 190 -0.36 -1.25 -23.04
C MET A 190 0.91 -1.40 -22.21
N ARG A 191 1.58 -0.26 -21.96
CA ARG A 191 2.74 -0.16 -21.10
C ARG A 191 2.40 0.67 -19.87
N VAL A 192 2.58 0.08 -18.68
CA VAL A 192 2.22 0.73 -17.41
C VAL A 192 3.45 0.84 -16.50
N LEU A 193 3.59 1.97 -15.80
CA LEU A 193 4.66 2.18 -14.84
C LEU A 193 4.19 1.77 -13.43
N ASP A 194 4.98 0.93 -12.76
CA ASP A 194 4.81 0.48 -11.37
C ASP A 194 5.88 1.17 -10.52
N LEU A 195 5.47 2.14 -9.71
CA LEU A 195 6.38 2.86 -8.81
C LEU A 195 6.50 2.10 -7.49
N GLY A 196 7.71 1.72 -7.14
CA GLY A 196 7.96 0.91 -5.95
C GLY A 196 7.61 -0.56 -6.15
N CYS A 197 7.99 -1.11 -7.29
CA CYS A 197 7.58 -2.45 -7.76
C CYS A 197 8.01 -3.62 -6.84
N GLY A 198 8.85 -3.36 -5.83
CA GLY A 198 9.33 -4.38 -4.92
C GLY A 198 9.94 -5.58 -5.64
N ARG A 199 9.51 -6.78 -5.26
CA ARG A 199 10.00 -8.04 -5.84
C ARG A 199 9.21 -8.49 -7.08
N GLY A 200 8.45 -7.56 -7.72
CA GLY A 200 7.76 -7.78 -8.99
C GLY A 200 6.52 -8.67 -8.93
N ARG A 201 6.02 -9.00 -7.74
CA ARG A 201 4.86 -9.90 -7.59
C ARG A 201 3.56 -9.22 -8.02
N VAL A 202 3.41 -7.93 -7.76
CA VAL A 202 2.26 -7.14 -8.22
C VAL A 202 2.33 -7.02 -9.75
N ALA A 203 3.48 -6.63 -10.29
CA ALA A 203 3.69 -6.49 -11.74
C ALA A 203 3.35 -7.79 -12.49
N ALA A 204 3.77 -8.94 -11.96
CA ALA A 204 3.46 -10.25 -12.55
C ALA A 204 1.95 -10.53 -12.58
N HIS A 205 1.24 -10.21 -11.49
CA HIS A 205 -0.22 -10.38 -11.43
C HIS A 205 -0.93 -9.40 -12.39
N MET A 206 -0.49 -8.14 -12.43
CA MET A 206 -1.03 -7.15 -13.37
C MET A 206 -0.90 -7.63 -14.82
N THR A 207 0.29 -8.13 -15.20
CA THR A 207 0.53 -8.68 -16.53
C THR A 207 -0.35 -9.90 -16.82
N SER A 208 -0.38 -10.84 -15.89
CA SER A 208 -1.19 -12.06 -16.03
C SER A 208 -2.68 -11.74 -16.19
N PHE A 209 -3.19 -10.79 -15.41
CA PHE A 209 -4.61 -10.41 -15.42
C PHE A 209 -5.00 -9.62 -16.67
N SER A 210 -4.17 -8.65 -17.07
CA SER A 210 -4.54 -7.65 -18.09
C SER A 210 -3.88 -7.86 -19.45
N GLY A 211 -2.75 -8.58 -19.50
CA GLY A 211 -1.91 -8.66 -20.69
C GLY A 211 -1.05 -7.42 -20.94
N ALA A 212 -1.08 -6.44 -20.05
CA ALA A 212 -0.26 -5.24 -20.16
C ALA A 212 1.20 -5.56 -19.77
N ARG A 213 2.14 -4.78 -20.32
CA ARG A 213 3.55 -4.87 -19.97
C ARG A 213 3.86 -3.86 -18.86
N VAL A 214 4.42 -4.33 -17.77
CA VAL A 214 4.79 -3.48 -16.64
C VAL A 214 6.27 -3.08 -16.72
N THR A 215 6.56 -1.81 -16.53
CA THR A 215 7.90 -1.31 -16.22
C THR A 215 7.89 -0.92 -14.74
N GLY A 216 8.70 -1.60 -13.92
CA GLY A 216 8.78 -1.36 -12.49
C GLY A 216 10.05 -0.61 -12.11
N ILE A 217 9.95 0.40 -11.23
CA ILE A 217 11.13 1.01 -10.63
C ILE A 217 11.11 0.78 -9.12
N ASN A 218 12.29 0.59 -8.54
CA ASN A 218 12.46 0.41 -7.10
C ASN A 218 13.86 0.83 -6.68
N ILE A 219 13.98 1.38 -5.48
CA ILE A 219 15.28 1.85 -4.95
C ILE A 219 16.20 0.68 -4.55
N ASP A 220 15.62 -0.46 -4.15
CA ASP A 220 16.35 -1.60 -3.60
C ASP A 220 16.80 -2.54 -4.72
N ALA A 221 18.12 -2.63 -4.94
CA ALA A 221 18.71 -3.44 -6.00
C ALA A 221 18.45 -4.94 -5.83
N ASP A 222 18.39 -5.44 -4.60
CA ASP A 222 18.12 -6.86 -4.32
C ASP A 222 16.67 -7.22 -4.68
N GLN A 223 15.72 -6.34 -4.37
CA GLN A 223 14.34 -6.54 -4.76
C GLN A 223 14.18 -6.52 -6.29
N VAL A 224 14.85 -5.59 -6.96
CA VAL A 224 14.84 -5.52 -8.45
C VAL A 224 15.45 -6.79 -9.05
N ALA A 225 16.54 -7.32 -8.50
CA ALA A 225 17.13 -8.57 -8.96
C ALA A 225 16.14 -9.74 -8.80
N GLN A 226 15.43 -9.81 -7.67
CA GLN A 226 14.40 -10.82 -7.44
C GLN A 226 13.20 -10.66 -8.37
N ALA A 227 12.83 -9.40 -8.71
CA ALA A 227 11.75 -9.11 -9.66
C ALA A 227 12.12 -9.62 -11.06
N LYS A 228 13.34 -9.36 -11.51
CA LYS A 228 13.85 -9.85 -12.80
C LYS A 228 13.86 -11.39 -12.87
N GLU A 229 14.41 -12.04 -11.84
CA GLU A 229 14.44 -13.51 -11.75
C GLU A 229 13.02 -14.10 -11.80
N PHE A 230 12.09 -13.49 -11.06
CA PHE A 230 10.69 -13.95 -11.06
C PHE A 230 10.01 -13.77 -12.41
N ASN A 231 10.24 -12.62 -13.04
CA ASN A 231 9.68 -12.28 -14.36
C ASN A 231 10.14 -13.27 -15.43
N GLU A 232 11.43 -13.61 -15.44
CA GLU A 232 12.02 -14.62 -16.36
C GLU A 232 11.34 -15.99 -16.18
N LYS A 233 11.09 -16.39 -14.94
CA LYS A 233 10.42 -17.67 -14.63
C LYS A 233 8.95 -17.67 -15.09
N CYS A 234 8.30 -16.52 -15.10
CA CYS A 234 6.92 -16.36 -15.60
C CYS A 234 6.87 -16.25 -17.13
N ASP A 235 8.00 -16.09 -17.79
CA ASP A 235 8.09 -15.81 -19.23
C ASP A 235 7.33 -14.53 -19.61
N PHE A 236 7.43 -13.50 -18.75
CA PHE A 236 6.82 -12.19 -19.00
C PHE A 236 7.84 -11.21 -19.58
N SER A 237 7.36 -10.21 -20.31
CA SER A 237 8.20 -9.16 -20.92
C SER A 237 8.26 -7.87 -20.09
N ASN A 238 8.01 -7.97 -18.78
CA ASN A 238 8.12 -6.83 -17.86
C ASN A 238 9.58 -6.39 -17.70
N GLU A 239 9.78 -5.13 -17.39
CA GLU A 239 11.09 -4.53 -17.15
C GLU A 239 11.21 -4.02 -15.72
N PHE A 240 12.41 -4.14 -15.14
CA PHE A 240 12.63 -3.67 -13.77
C PHE A 240 13.95 -2.90 -13.69
N ILE A 241 13.92 -1.71 -13.08
CA ILE A 241 15.03 -0.76 -13.05
C ILE A 241 15.28 -0.33 -11.60
N VAL A 242 16.55 -0.34 -11.18
CA VAL A 242 16.95 0.25 -9.89
C VAL A 242 16.92 1.78 -10.06
N ARG A 243 16.02 2.44 -9.37
CA ARG A 243 15.89 3.91 -9.47
C ARG A 243 15.21 4.45 -8.22
N ASP A 244 15.76 5.51 -7.65
CA ASP A 244 15.10 6.29 -6.61
C ASP A 244 14.06 7.21 -7.26
N GLN A 245 12.84 7.19 -6.74
CA GLN A 245 11.75 8.08 -7.20
C GLN A 245 12.05 9.56 -6.98
N ASN A 246 12.98 9.88 -6.08
CA ASN A 246 13.42 11.25 -5.78
C ASN A 246 14.49 11.74 -6.75
N ASP A 247 15.06 10.87 -7.57
CA ASP A 247 16.14 11.19 -8.52
C ASP A 247 15.50 11.52 -9.87
N LEU A 248 15.03 12.74 -9.99
CA LEU A 248 14.32 13.24 -11.17
C LEU A 248 15.29 13.95 -12.13
N PRO A 249 15.02 13.94 -13.46
CA PRO A 249 13.87 13.32 -14.11
C PRO A 249 13.96 11.80 -14.22
N LEU A 250 12.81 11.12 -14.29
CA LEU A 250 12.77 9.68 -14.51
C LEU A 250 13.32 9.34 -15.92
N PRO A 251 14.01 8.20 -16.07
CA PRO A 251 14.72 7.89 -17.34
C PRO A 251 13.77 7.37 -18.43
N PHE A 252 12.66 8.05 -18.63
CA PHE A 252 11.65 7.66 -19.63
C PHE A 252 11.31 8.85 -20.52
N PRO A 253 11.07 8.60 -21.83
CA PRO A 253 10.60 9.65 -22.74
C PRO A 253 9.21 10.18 -22.36
N ASP A 254 8.91 11.39 -22.84
CA ASP A 254 7.57 11.96 -22.76
C ASP A 254 6.57 10.99 -23.41
N GLU A 255 5.37 10.92 -22.83
CA GLU A 255 4.23 10.19 -23.39
C GLU A 255 4.56 8.73 -23.77
N SER A 256 5.35 8.06 -22.90
CA SER A 256 5.82 6.68 -23.15
C SER A 256 5.00 5.61 -22.42
N PHE A 257 4.07 5.99 -21.53
CA PHE A 257 3.25 5.06 -20.75
C PHE A 257 1.76 5.29 -20.95
N ASP A 258 1.01 4.17 -20.98
CA ASP A 258 -0.45 4.14 -21.11
C ASP A 258 -1.17 4.15 -19.75
N GLY A 259 -0.41 4.13 -18.66
CA GLY A 259 -0.94 4.19 -17.29
C GLY A 259 0.17 4.20 -16.25
N PHE A 260 -0.21 4.53 -15.04
CA PHE A 260 0.68 4.58 -13.87
C PHE A 260 -0.07 4.05 -12.66
N TYR A 261 0.60 3.24 -11.86
CA TYR A 261 0.10 2.93 -10.51
C TYR A 261 1.25 2.86 -9.51
N GLU A 262 0.90 3.12 -8.26
CA GLU A 262 1.74 2.82 -7.10
C GLU A 262 0.88 2.25 -5.98
N ILE A 263 1.49 1.42 -5.14
CA ILE A 263 0.83 0.82 -3.98
C ILE A 263 1.77 0.95 -2.78
N GLN A 264 1.47 1.89 -1.90
CA GLN A 264 2.17 2.13 -0.63
C GLN A 264 3.69 2.34 -0.83
N ALA A 265 4.05 3.17 -1.83
CA ALA A 265 5.45 3.44 -2.17
C ALA A 265 5.83 4.92 -2.02
N LEU A 266 4.86 5.82 -1.80
CA LEU A 266 5.13 7.26 -1.71
C LEU A 266 5.65 7.69 -0.34
N SER A 267 5.65 6.81 0.64
CA SER A 267 6.10 7.15 2.00
C SER A 267 7.54 7.68 2.06
N LEU A 268 8.37 7.38 1.06
CA LEU A 268 9.74 7.85 0.96
C LEU A 268 9.90 8.94 -0.12
N CYS A 269 8.82 9.47 -0.65
CA CYS A 269 8.84 10.55 -1.63
C CYS A 269 9.02 11.89 -0.90
N LYS A 270 10.06 12.62 -1.26
CA LYS A 270 10.37 13.93 -0.67
C LYS A 270 9.47 15.03 -1.20
N ASP A 271 9.17 15.00 -2.48
CA ASP A 271 8.37 16.01 -3.17
C ASP A 271 7.37 15.35 -4.12
N PRO A 272 6.18 14.99 -3.61
CA PRO A 272 5.13 14.43 -4.46
C PRO A 272 4.75 15.34 -5.64
N SER A 273 4.80 16.66 -5.47
CA SER A 273 4.45 17.59 -6.54
C SER A 273 5.43 17.48 -7.73
N ALA A 274 6.72 17.40 -7.44
CA ALA A 274 7.74 17.22 -8.48
C ALA A 274 7.60 15.85 -9.15
N LEU A 275 7.40 14.81 -8.35
CA LEU A 275 7.22 13.44 -8.88
C LEU A 275 5.97 13.35 -9.76
N PHE A 276 4.84 13.93 -9.34
CA PHE A 276 3.59 13.85 -10.10
C PHE A 276 3.68 14.64 -11.42
N LYS A 277 4.41 15.77 -11.46
CA LYS A 277 4.70 16.49 -12.70
C LYS A 277 5.52 15.62 -13.66
N GLU A 278 6.47 14.88 -13.14
CA GLU A 278 7.27 13.97 -13.91
C GLU A 278 6.43 12.79 -14.45
N VAL A 279 5.55 12.23 -13.63
CA VAL A 279 4.60 11.18 -14.07
C VAL A 279 3.65 11.75 -15.14
N TYR A 280 3.18 12.99 -14.98
CA TYR A 280 2.37 13.66 -15.99
C TYR A 280 3.10 13.74 -17.34
N ARG A 281 4.38 14.11 -17.31
CA ARG A 281 5.23 14.19 -18.53
C ARG A 281 5.28 12.86 -19.26
N ILE A 282 5.53 11.75 -18.55
CA ILE A 282 5.75 10.44 -19.17
C ILE A 282 4.45 9.72 -19.55
N LEU A 283 3.30 10.14 -19.02
CA LEU A 283 1.99 9.57 -19.38
C LEU A 283 1.48 10.16 -20.71
N LYS A 284 0.89 9.30 -21.53
CA LYS A 284 0.20 9.73 -22.76
C LYS A 284 -1.09 10.50 -22.40
N PRO A 285 -1.53 11.44 -23.25
CA PRO A 285 -2.88 12.02 -23.09
C PRO A 285 -3.94 10.92 -23.07
N GLY A 286 -4.95 11.07 -22.20
CA GLY A 286 -6.00 10.09 -21.96
C GLY A 286 -5.62 8.97 -21.00
N SER A 287 -4.39 8.96 -20.50
CA SER A 287 -3.93 7.93 -19.55
C SER A 287 -4.31 8.26 -18.12
N LYS A 288 -4.44 7.22 -17.31
CA LYS A 288 -4.78 7.35 -15.89
C LYS A 288 -3.57 7.14 -14.99
N PHE A 289 -3.55 7.92 -13.93
CA PHE A 289 -2.71 7.83 -12.73
C PHE A 289 -3.55 7.22 -11.62
N LEU A 290 -3.02 6.22 -10.91
CA LEU A 290 -3.70 5.67 -9.74
C LEU A 290 -2.70 5.49 -8.61
N LEU A 291 -3.04 6.01 -7.43
CA LEU A 291 -2.29 5.70 -6.21
C LEU A 291 -3.20 5.00 -5.19
N ILE A 292 -2.61 4.08 -4.43
CA ILE A 292 -3.19 3.57 -3.18
C ILE A 292 -2.10 3.70 -2.13
N ASP A 293 -2.24 4.66 -1.25
CA ASP A 293 -1.20 4.91 -0.24
C ASP A 293 -1.79 5.36 1.10
N TRP A 294 -0.91 5.50 2.06
CA TRP A 294 -1.29 5.92 3.39
C TRP A 294 -1.57 7.41 3.44
N VAL A 295 -2.56 7.76 4.24
CA VAL A 295 -2.89 9.15 4.54
C VAL A 295 -3.39 9.27 5.98
N SER A 296 -3.22 10.45 6.57
CA SER A 296 -3.99 10.84 7.73
C SER A 296 -5.38 11.30 7.28
N LEU A 297 -6.38 10.96 8.08
CA LEU A 297 -7.79 11.24 7.78
C LEU A 297 -8.29 12.42 8.63
N PRO A 298 -9.42 13.04 8.28
CA PRO A 298 -9.90 14.25 8.95
C PRO A 298 -10.11 14.13 10.47
N ALA A 299 -10.29 12.91 11.00
CA ALA A 299 -10.42 12.69 12.44
C ALA A 299 -9.08 12.78 13.20
N TYR A 300 -7.95 12.72 12.48
CA TYR A 300 -6.64 12.84 13.10
C TYR A 300 -6.38 14.29 13.55
N ASP A 301 -6.06 14.45 14.82
CA ASP A 301 -5.73 15.73 15.43
C ASP A 301 -4.32 15.63 16.05
N PRO A 302 -3.31 16.30 15.50
CA PRO A 302 -1.93 16.24 16.03
C PRO A 302 -1.80 16.85 17.44
N GLU A 303 -2.74 17.71 17.85
CA GLU A 303 -2.74 18.30 19.19
C GLU A 303 -3.34 17.35 20.25
N ASN A 304 -4.02 16.29 19.82
CA ASN A 304 -4.54 15.28 20.73
C ASN A 304 -3.38 14.35 21.16
N PRO A 305 -3.05 14.27 22.46
CA PRO A 305 -1.90 13.47 22.93
C PRO A 305 -2.01 11.98 22.59
N LEU A 306 -3.22 11.41 22.57
CA LEU A 306 -3.41 10.00 22.19
C LEU A 306 -3.11 9.81 20.70
N HIS A 307 -3.68 10.67 19.83
CA HIS A 307 -3.45 10.59 18.40
C HIS A 307 -1.95 10.74 18.05
N ALA A 308 -1.29 11.74 18.67
CA ALA A 308 0.14 11.97 18.47
C ALA A 308 0.98 10.77 18.95
N SER A 309 0.62 10.18 20.10
CA SER A 309 1.30 9.01 20.64
C SER A 309 1.17 7.80 19.71
N LEU A 310 -0.05 7.53 19.22
CA LEU A 310 -0.32 6.44 18.29
C LEU A 310 0.43 6.66 16.97
N MET A 311 0.43 7.88 16.44
CA MET A 311 1.10 8.21 15.19
C MET A 311 2.61 7.93 15.27
N ARG A 312 3.27 8.33 16.37
CA ARG A 312 4.71 8.06 16.58
C ARG A 312 5.04 6.56 16.59
N ARG A 313 4.08 5.71 16.99
CA ARG A 313 4.25 4.25 17.02
C ARG A 313 3.99 3.63 15.65
N VAL A 314 2.98 4.12 14.94
CA VAL A 314 2.52 3.52 13.66
C VAL A 314 3.42 3.92 12.49
N LYS A 315 3.89 5.18 12.43
CA LYS A 315 4.75 5.62 11.31
C LYS A 315 5.96 4.71 11.10
N PRO A 316 6.76 4.37 12.12
CA PRO A 316 7.86 3.42 11.93
C PRO A 316 7.42 2.01 11.53
N LEU A 317 6.24 1.58 11.98
CA LEU A 317 5.71 0.25 11.62
C LEU A 317 5.37 0.14 10.14
N ILE A 318 4.76 1.18 9.57
CA ILE A 318 4.36 1.20 8.16
C ILE A 318 5.44 1.82 7.24
N GLY A 319 6.57 2.22 7.80
CA GLY A 319 7.65 2.84 7.05
C GLY A 319 7.29 4.21 6.47
N ALA A 320 6.44 4.96 7.18
CA ALA A 320 5.87 6.21 6.68
C ALA A 320 6.62 7.43 7.19
N VAL A 321 6.85 8.39 6.31
CA VAL A 321 7.42 9.70 6.64
C VAL A 321 6.41 10.79 6.27
N GLY A 322 6.53 11.93 6.92
CA GLY A 322 5.55 12.99 6.75
C GLY A 322 4.18 12.61 7.32
N THR A 323 3.16 13.34 6.93
CA THR A 323 1.76 13.04 7.31
C THR A 323 0.84 13.54 6.19
N PRO A 324 0.85 12.85 5.03
CA PRO A 324 0.04 13.31 3.90
C PRO A 324 -1.45 13.18 4.20
N THR A 325 -2.24 14.02 3.55
CA THR A 325 -3.70 13.95 3.58
C THR A 325 -4.23 13.69 2.16
N PRO A 326 -5.47 13.20 2.01
CA PRO A 326 -6.06 13.12 0.67
C PRO A 326 -5.97 14.45 -0.10
N ALA A 327 -6.31 15.56 0.56
CA ALA A 327 -6.29 16.88 -0.05
C ALA A 327 -4.88 17.29 -0.51
N SER A 328 -3.83 16.91 0.24
CA SER A 328 -2.45 17.25 -0.17
C SER A 328 -2.05 16.52 -1.46
N PHE A 329 -2.42 15.23 -1.60
CA PHE A 329 -2.17 14.48 -2.83
C PHE A 329 -3.03 14.97 -4.00
N GLU A 330 -4.32 15.27 -3.75
CA GLU A 330 -5.21 15.82 -4.78
C GLU A 330 -4.67 17.15 -5.32
N LYS A 331 -4.24 18.02 -4.42
CA LYS A 331 -3.65 19.30 -4.81
C LYS A 331 -2.37 19.10 -5.65
N ALA A 332 -1.48 18.22 -5.21
CA ALA A 332 -0.24 17.92 -5.94
C ALA A 332 -0.53 17.39 -7.36
N LEU A 333 -1.55 16.53 -7.51
CA LEU A 333 -1.98 16.01 -8.81
C LEU A 333 -2.55 17.12 -9.70
N GLN A 334 -3.40 17.98 -9.14
CA GLN A 334 -3.99 19.12 -9.87
C GLN A 334 -2.91 20.12 -10.30
N ASP A 335 -1.95 20.42 -9.42
CA ASP A 335 -0.81 21.31 -9.72
C ASP A 335 0.12 20.71 -10.79
N ALA A 336 0.13 19.37 -10.93
CA ALA A 336 0.87 18.68 -11.98
C ALA A 336 0.14 18.67 -13.34
N GLY A 337 -1.15 19.04 -13.37
CA GLY A 337 -1.98 19.10 -14.59
C GLY A 337 -3.01 17.97 -14.71
N PHE A 338 -3.09 17.07 -13.74
CA PHE A 338 -4.07 15.98 -13.74
C PHE A 338 -5.46 16.47 -13.34
N THR A 339 -6.49 15.83 -13.85
CA THR A 339 -7.86 15.95 -13.36
C THR A 339 -8.15 14.76 -12.44
N VAL A 340 -8.39 15.04 -11.16
CA VAL A 340 -8.76 14.00 -10.18
C VAL A 340 -10.19 13.54 -10.48
N THR A 341 -10.37 12.25 -10.74
CA THR A 341 -11.67 11.65 -11.10
C THR A 341 -12.24 10.80 -9.96
N ARG A 342 -11.40 10.41 -9.00
CA ARG A 342 -11.83 9.60 -7.86
C ARG A 342 -10.90 9.83 -6.67
N SER A 343 -11.48 9.92 -5.48
CA SER A 343 -10.74 10.06 -4.23
C SER A 343 -11.57 9.39 -3.14
N ASP A 344 -11.15 8.19 -2.69
CA ASP A 344 -11.94 7.40 -1.74
C ASP A 344 -11.07 6.36 -1.00
N ASN A 345 -11.68 5.71 0.00
CA ASN A 345 -11.11 4.52 0.64
C ASN A 345 -11.87 3.29 0.14
N PRO A 346 -11.26 2.40 -0.65
CA PRO A 346 -11.94 1.23 -1.20
C PRO A 346 -12.22 0.12 -0.19
N SER A 347 -11.76 0.23 1.05
CA SER A 347 -12.05 -0.76 2.09
C SER A 347 -13.53 -0.75 2.47
N ILE A 348 -14.13 -1.92 2.68
CA ILE A 348 -15.49 -2.05 3.20
C ILE A 348 -15.58 -1.27 4.52
N ASP A 349 -16.58 -0.42 4.62
CA ASP A 349 -16.79 0.47 5.78
C ASP A 349 -15.63 1.46 6.02
N GLY A 350 -14.69 1.58 5.07
CA GLY A 350 -13.52 2.43 5.18
C GLY A 350 -12.50 1.94 6.21
N LEU A 351 -12.50 0.66 6.55
CA LEU A 351 -11.66 0.11 7.63
C LEU A 351 -10.82 -1.08 7.14
N GLN A 352 -9.55 -1.12 7.54
CA GLN A 352 -8.63 -2.24 7.32
C GLN A 352 -8.39 -3.07 8.59
N ALA A 353 -8.85 -2.62 9.74
CA ALA A 353 -8.50 -3.17 11.06
C ALA A 353 -8.59 -4.70 11.10
N GLY A 354 -9.60 -5.28 10.44
CA GLY A 354 -9.76 -6.75 10.42
C GLY A 354 -8.65 -7.48 9.67
N LEU A 355 -8.02 -6.86 8.68
CA LEU A 355 -6.84 -7.45 8.00
C LEU A 355 -5.56 -7.19 8.78
N ILE A 356 -5.41 -5.97 9.30
CA ILE A 356 -4.24 -5.60 10.13
C ILE A 356 -4.14 -6.54 11.33
N ASP A 357 -5.26 -6.78 11.99
CA ASP A 357 -5.30 -7.66 13.18
C ASP A 357 -4.92 -9.12 12.83
N LYS A 358 -5.37 -9.63 11.69
CA LYS A 358 -4.97 -10.97 11.21
C LYS A 358 -3.45 -11.06 11.01
N VAL A 359 -2.85 -10.04 10.39
CA VAL A 359 -1.40 -9.96 10.17
C VAL A 359 -0.66 -9.87 11.50
N ASP A 360 -1.15 -9.03 12.41
CA ASP A 360 -0.54 -8.83 13.74
C ASP A 360 -0.59 -10.14 14.56
N ILE A 361 -1.74 -10.82 14.59
CA ILE A 361 -1.88 -12.12 15.28
C ILE A 361 -0.89 -13.14 14.72
N TYR A 362 -0.76 -13.20 13.40
CA TYR A 362 0.18 -14.11 12.74
C TYR A 362 1.61 -13.84 13.18
N PHE A 363 2.08 -12.60 13.07
CA PHE A 363 3.45 -12.24 13.43
C PHE A 363 3.71 -12.38 14.94
N ARG A 364 2.73 -12.10 15.80
CA ARG A 364 2.84 -12.35 17.24
C ARG A 364 2.99 -13.85 17.55
N SER A 365 2.35 -14.71 16.76
CA SER A 365 2.51 -16.17 16.91
C SER A 365 3.90 -16.62 16.49
N VAL A 366 4.41 -16.11 15.37
CA VAL A 366 5.80 -16.35 14.93
C VAL A 366 6.78 -15.84 15.99
N ARG A 367 6.57 -14.65 16.55
CA ARG A 367 7.40 -14.08 17.61
C ARG A 367 7.45 -15.00 18.85
N LYS A 368 6.31 -15.58 19.26
CA LYS A 368 6.27 -16.52 20.40
C LYS A 368 7.15 -17.74 20.15
N LEU A 369 7.08 -18.28 18.93
CA LEU A 369 7.92 -19.42 18.54
C LEU A 369 9.41 -19.03 18.57
N ILE A 370 9.76 -17.88 17.97
CA ILE A 370 11.15 -17.35 17.96
C ILE A 370 11.66 -17.18 19.41
N ASN A 371 10.85 -16.59 20.29
CA ASN A 371 11.22 -16.38 21.69
C ASN A 371 11.45 -17.72 22.42
N CYS A 372 10.66 -18.73 22.12
CA CYS A 372 10.86 -20.07 22.68
C CYS A 372 12.20 -20.68 22.21
N LEU A 373 12.47 -20.59 20.89
CA LEU A 373 13.70 -21.13 20.29
C LEU A 373 14.96 -20.40 20.78
N THR A 374 14.88 -19.08 21.00
CA THR A 374 16.02 -18.31 21.57
C THR A 374 16.26 -18.67 23.03
N LYS A 375 15.21 -18.93 23.81
CA LYS A 375 15.36 -19.36 25.23
C LYS A 375 16.12 -20.69 25.36
N VAL A 376 15.89 -21.62 24.41
CA VAL A 376 16.58 -22.94 24.45
C VAL A 376 17.89 -22.89 23.62
N HIS A 377 18.37 -21.71 23.26
CA HIS A 377 19.60 -21.48 22.50
C HIS A 377 19.61 -22.13 21.09
N ALA A 378 18.44 -22.47 20.54
CA ALA A 378 18.31 -22.97 19.18
C ALA A 378 18.44 -21.86 18.12
N LEU A 379 18.21 -20.61 18.51
CA LEU A 379 18.40 -19.42 17.66
C LEU A 379 19.23 -18.36 18.38
N PRO A 380 20.04 -17.56 17.64
CA PRO A 380 20.72 -16.39 18.20
C PRO A 380 19.75 -15.37 18.79
N GLN A 381 20.21 -14.63 19.82
CA GLN A 381 19.39 -13.65 20.54
C GLN A 381 18.85 -12.52 19.65
N HIS A 382 19.56 -12.13 18.61
CA HIS A 382 19.11 -11.07 17.74
C HIS A 382 17.81 -11.40 16.98
N PHE A 383 17.49 -12.69 16.76
CA PHE A 383 16.17 -13.07 16.24
C PHE A 383 15.04 -12.53 17.12
N LYS A 384 15.20 -12.66 18.43
CA LYS A 384 14.23 -12.13 19.41
C LYS A 384 14.13 -10.61 19.29
N ILE A 385 15.26 -9.91 19.26
CA ILE A 385 15.34 -8.44 19.16
C ILE A 385 14.56 -7.97 17.92
N LEU A 386 14.86 -8.58 16.76
CA LEU A 386 14.27 -8.20 15.49
C LEU A 386 12.75 -8.46 15.46
N PHE A 387 12.30 -9.65 15.92
CA PHE A 387 10.88 -9.99 15.93
C PHE A 387 10.10 -9.22 17.00
N ASP A 388 10.71 -8.90 18.14
CA ASP A 388 10.09 -8.02 19.14
C ASP A 388 9.87 -6.62 18.53
N ARG A 389 10.85 -6.08 17.79
CA ARG A 389 10.69 -4.79 17.11
C ARG A 389 9.59 -4.84 16.03
N LEU A 390 9.60 -5.88 15.19
CA LEU A 390 8.63 -6.05 14.10
C LEU A 390 7.19 -6.10 14.62
N CYS A 391 6.98 -6.72 15.79
CA CYS A 391 5.64 -6.94 16.35
C CYS A 391 5.24 -5.89 17.39
N LEU A 392 6.01 -4.82 17.55
CA LEU A 392 5.83 -3.90 18.69
C LEU A 392 4.51 -3.13 18.64
N ASP A 393 4.13 -2.65 17.47
CA ASP A 393 3.11 -1.60 17.35
C ASP A 393 1.89 -2.00 16.50
N GLY A 394 1.70 -3.28 16.20
CA GLY A 394 0.58 -3.75 15.38
C GLY A 394 -0.78 -3.35 15.94
N GLN A 395 -0.97 -3.44 17.26
CA GLN A 395 -2.24 -3.05 17.89
C GLN A 395 -2.47 -1.54 17.87
N ALA A 396 -1.42 -0.72 17.90
CA ALA A 396 -1.57 0.73 17.72
C ALA A 396 -2.10 1.06 16.32
N PHE A 397 -1.68 0.30 15.30
CA PHE A 397 -2.19 0.46 13.94
C PHE A 397 -3.69 0.08 13.88
N VAL A 398 -4.08 -1.05 14.48
CA VAL A 398 -5.50 -1.47 14.57
C VAL A 398 -6.33 -0.37 15.23
N GLU A 399 -5.82 0.21 16.32
CA GLU A 399 -6.51 1.27 17.06
C GLU A 399 -6.69 2.53 16.20
N MET A 400 -5.64 2.99 15.52
CA MET A 400 -5.72 4.17 14.65
C MET A 400 -6.71 3.98 13.50
N ASP A 401 -6.71 2.80 12.88
CA ASP A 401 -7.66 2.51 11.81
C ASP A 401 -9.10 2.49 12.31
N ASN A 402 -9.35 1.83 13.45
CA ASN A 402 -10.69 1.80 14.08
C ASN A 402 -11.19 3.20 14.45
N MET A 403 -10.29 4.08 14.89
CA MET A 403 -10.61 5.48 15.19
C MET A 403 -10.72 6.34 13.92
N ARG A 404 -10.43 5.79 12.75
CA ARG A 404 -10.41 6.48 11.45
C ARG A 404 -9.43 7.67 11.42
N LEU A 405 -8.27 7.48 12.08
CA LEU A 405 -7.22 8.51 12.12
C LEU A 405 -6.30 8.44 10.89
N ILE A 406 -6.10 7.22 10.37
CA ILE A 406 -5.29 6.96 9.18
C ILE A 406 -5.90 5.81 8.39
N THR A 407 -5.43 5.67 7.16
CA THR A 407 -5.55 4.43 6.39
C THR A 407 -4.30 4.27 5.53
N THR A 408 -3.93 3.04 5.17
CA THR A 408 -2.84 2.79 4.21
C THR A 408 -3.37 2.46 2.82
N THR A 409 -4.67 2.59 2.61
CA THR A 409 -5.31 2.21 1.34
C THR A 409 -6.20 3.31 0.78
N TYR A 410 -5.85 4.57 1.01
CA TYR A 410 -6.58 5.65 0.36
C TYR A 410 -6.25 5.65 -1.13
N ARG A 411 -7.29 5.66 -1.96
CA ARG A 411 -7.15 5.59 -3.41
C ARG A 411 -7.45 6.94 -4.04
N ILE A 412 -6.56 7.39 -4.92
CA ILE A 412 -6.82 8.54 -5.79
C ILE A 412 -6.58 8.11 -7.23
N VAL A 413 -7.54 8.43 -8.08
CA VAL A 413 -7.44 8.23 -9.53
C VAL A 413 -7.50 9.58 -10.21
N ALA A 414 -6.59 9.82 -11.13
CA ALA A 414 -6.54 11.06 -11.88
C ALA A 414 -6.23 10.75 -13.36
N GLU A 415 -6.57 11.68 -14.22
CA GLU A 415 -6.45 11.50 -15.67
C GLU A 415 -5.68 12.65 -16.29
N LYS A 416 -4.75 12.33 -17.19
CA LYS A 416 -4.15 13.31 -18.11
C LYS A 416 -5.11 13.46 -19.29
N LEU A 417 -5.83 14.56 -19.34
CA LEU A 417 -6.85 14.79 -20.37
C LEU A 417 -6.23 14.79 -21.79
N LEU A 418 -7.06 14.49 -22.75
CA LEU A 418 -6.71 14.64 -24.17
C LEU A 418 -6.51 16.15 -24.45
N ALA A 419 -5.44 16.48 -25.19
CA ALA A 419 -5.13 17.86 -25.57
C ALA A 419 -6.13 18.39 -26.60
#